data_d391f37ade7003121e03e8b22d6296cd
#
_entry.id   d391f37ade7003121e03e8b22d6296cd
#
_cell.length_a   1.000
_cell.length_b   1.000
_cell.length_c   1.000
_cell.angle_alpha   90.00
_cell.angle_beta   90.00
_cell.angle_gamma   90.00
#
_symmetry.space_group_name_H-M   'P 1'
#
loop_
_entity.id
_entity.type
_entity.pdbx_description
1 polymer ?
#
loop_
_entity_poly.entity_id
_entity_poly.type
_entity_poly.pdbx_seq_one_letter_code
_entity_poly.pdbx_strand_id
1 'polypeptide(L)'
;MNKNVWLIGPGNIGRDYLKVLQDQPVNFKVIGRSPRPDWPVEVFSEGLTKFINLNSQQIAEYAIVAVDESQLFAVTMELIESGVRNILIEKPASLHVDKIKKLVQISESKNIKLFVAYNRRFYQSVKTCKQIISNSKGPINVNFTFTEWSHAIPFDWYNKEELERFFLCNSSHVPDTVFYLVGPPKELHCYTSGGLEWHPASSVFNGSGITTKNIPISYNANWNSAGRWGIEVDLPEKKLILRPLEKLQVQTKGSFDIIDIKLQHQQIDSDYKPGLFEQVKAFLNDQKELCTIKQQLDNFLWYYKIANYS
;
A
#
# COMPACT_ATOMS: atom_id res chain seq x y z
N MET A 1 16.56 8.21 -23.36
CA MET A 1 15.16 8.14 -23.85
C MET A 1 14.24 8.24 -22.68
N ASN A 2 13.14 8.97 -22.80
CA ASN A 2 12.11 9.01 -21.74
C ASN A 2 11.44 7.63 -21.63
N LYS A 3 11.17 7.18 -20.40
CA LYS A 3 10.43 5.94 -20.15
C LYS A 3 8.98 6.06 -20.63
N ASN A 4 8.42 4.99 -21.17
CA ASN A 4 7.02 4.94 -21.57
C ASN A 4 6.21 4.25 -20.47
N VAL A 5 5.14 4.90 -20.00
CA VAL A 5 4.28 4.44 -18.89
C VAL A 5 2.83 4.36 -19.35
N TRP A 6 2.17 3.26 -19.09
CA TRP A 6 0.72 3.15 -19.21
C TRP A 6 0.07 3.28 -17.84
N LEU A 7 -0.86 4.21 -17.70
CA LEU A 7 -1.71 4.37 -16.51
C LEU A 7 -3.09 3.79 -16.81
N ILE A 8 -3.43 2.68 -16.16
CA ILE A 8 -4.71 1.99 -16.34
C ILE A 8 -5.63 2.31 -15.18
N GLY A 9 -6.79 2.87 -15.48
CA GLY A 9 -7.80 3.24 -14.49
C GLY A 9 -7.88 4.75 -14.22
N PRO A 10 -8.66 5.51 -15.04
CA PRO A 10 -8.89 6.94 -14.84
C PRO A 10 -9.95 7.21 -13.74
N GLY A 11 -9.73 6.66 -12.54
CA GLY A 11 -10.49 6.91 -11.33
C GLY A 11 -9.85 7.95 -10.42
N ASN A 12 -10.29 8.01 -9.14
CA ASN A 12 -9.77 8.97 -8.17
C ASN A 12 -8.26 8.78 -7.92
N ILE A 13 -7.82 7.55 -7.65
CA ILE A 13 -6.40 7.26 -7.45
C ILE A 13 -5.59 7.44 -8.75
N GLY A 14 -6.20 7.17 -9.91
CA GLY A 14 -5.60 7.45 -11.21
C GLY A 14 -5.29 8.92 -11.42
N ARG A 15 -6.15 9.84 -10.93
CA ARG A 15 -5.87 11.30 -10.96
C ARG A 15 -4.65 11.67 -10.12
N ASP A 16 -4.48 11.05 -8.95
CA ASP A 16 -3.31 11.26 -8.11
C ASP A 16 -2.03 10.81 -8.82
N TYR A 17 -2.07 9.64 -9.49
CA TYR A 17 -0.96 9.15 -10.33
C TYR A 17 -0.69 10.05 -11.53
N LEU A 18 -1.73 10.53 -12.21
CA LEU A 18 -1.57 11.45 -13.34
C LEU A 18 -0.79 12.70 -12.93
N LYS A 19 -1.19 13.32 -11.80
CA LYS A 19 -0.49 14.51 -11.27
C LYS A 19 1.00 14.24 -11.06
N VAL A 20 1.35 13.07 -10.52
CA VAL A 20 2.75 12.68 -10.33
C VAL A 20 3.46 12.45 -11.67
N LEU A 21 2.81 11.74 -12.62
CA LEU A 21 3.42 11.44 -13.93
C LEU A 21 3.68 12.68 -14.77
N GLN A 22 2.85 13.72 -14.64
CA GLN A 22 3.06 15.01 -15.32
C GLN A 22 4.36 15.70 -14.87
N ASP A 23 4.81 15.46 -13.64
CA ASP A 23 6.03 16.02 -13.07
C ASP A 23 7.24 15.06 -13.12
N GLN A 24 7.12 13.93 -13.82
CA GLN A 24 8.22 13.00 -14.08
C GLN A 24 8.69 13.11 -15.55
N PRO A 25 9.99 12.86 -15.82
CA PRO A 25 10.52 12.85 -17.18
C PRO A 25 10.13 11.57 -17.94
N VAL A 26 8.83 11.36 -18.17
CA VAL A 26 8.27 10.16 -18.81
C VAL A 26 7.27 10.54 -19.90
N ASN A 27 7.09 9.65 -20.86
CA ASN A 27 5.92 9.67 -21.76
C ASN A 27 4.86 8.76 -21.14
N PHE A 28 3.62 9.19 -21.08
CA PHE A 28 2.56 8.35 -20.55
C PHE A 28 1.31 8.36 -21.43
N LYS A 29 0.53 7.28 -21.33
CA LYS A 29 -0.81 7.17 -21.90
C LYS A 29 -1.77 6.71 -20.81
N VAL A 30 -2.99 7.26 -20.81
CA VAL A 30 -4.05 6.90 -19.86
C VAL A 30 -5.10 6.05 -20.55
N ILE A 31 -5.42 4.90 -19.94
CA ILE A 31 -6.33 3.91 -20.50
C ILE A 31 -7.50 3.66 -19.54
N GLY A 32 -8.72 3.77 -20.06
CA GLY A 32 -9.98 3.54 -19.36
C GLY A 32 -10.96 2.73 -20.17
N ARG A 33 -12.12 2.42 -19.61
CA ARG A 33 -13.20 1.67 -20.27
C ARG A 33 -14.30 2.54 -20.84
N SER A 34 -14.35 3.81 -20.42
CA SER A 34 -15.38 4.77 -20.80
C SER A 34 -14.79 6.16 -20.97
N PRO A 35 -15.43 7.03 -21.77
CA PRO A 35 -15.01 8.42 -21.93
C PRO A 35 -14.93 9.16 -20.58
N ARG A 36 -13.90 9.97 -20.46
CA ARG A 36 -13.62 10.79 -19.28
C ARG A 36 -13.35 12.24 -19.71
N PRO A 37 -14.40 12.97 -20.14
CA PRO A 37 -14.23 14.37 -20.61
C PRO A 37 -13.76 15.31 -19.51
N ASP A 38 -13.90 14.93 -18.26
CA ASP A 38 -13.45 15.65 -17.07
C ASP A 38 -11.95 15.50 -16.78
N TRP A 39 -11.20 14.71 -17.59
CA TRP A 39 -9.76 14.51 -17.41
C TRP A 39 -8.95 15.56 -18.15
N PRO A 40 -7.82 16.06 -17.55
CA PRO A 40 -7.00 17.12 -18.15
C PRO A 40 -6.10 16.63 -19.29
N VAL A 41 -6.13 15.33 -19.59
CA VAL A 41 -5.37 14.68 -20.68
C VAL A 41 -6.28 13.71 -21.42
N GLU A 42 -5.87 13.36 -22.65
CA GLU A 42 -6.57 12.35 -23.42
C GLU A 42 -6.58 11.01 -22.71
N VAL A 43 -7.77 10.39 -22.63
CA VAL A 43 -7.98 9.04 -22.09
C VAL A 43 -8.47 8.15 -23.22
N PHE A 44 -7.73 7.09 -23.50
CA PHE A 44 -8.22 6.03 -24.39
C PHE A 44 -9.36 5.29 -23.67
N SER A 45 -10.57 5.35 -24.21
CA SER A 45 -11.80 4.98 -23.49
C SER A 45 -12.42 3.64 -23.93
N GLU A 46 -11.73 2.84 -24.74
CA GLU A 46 -12.27 1.59 -25.29
C GLU A 46 -11.69 0.33 -24.63
N GLY A 47 -11.07 0.50 -23.48
CA GLY A 47 -10.51 -0.60 -22.67
C GLY A 47 -9.10 -1.03 -23.05
N LEU A 48 -8.48 -1.77 -22.13
CA LEU A 48 -7.06 -2.16 -22.25
C LEU A 48 -6.83 -3.10 -23.44
N THR A 49 -7.66 -4.12 -23.64
CA THR A 49 -7.54 -5.10 -24.73
C THR A 49 -7.48 -4.43 -26.09
N LYS A 50 -8.40 -3.51 -26.36
CA LYS A 50 -8.42 -2.78 -27.64
C LYS A 50 -7.19 -1.88 -27.78
N PHE A 51 -6.80 -1.21 -26.67
CA PHE A 51 -5.61 -0.39 -26.67
C PHE A 51 -4.34 -1.18 -27.00
N ILE A 52 -4.15 -2.35 -26.40
CA ILE A 52 -3.01 -3.24 -26.66
C ILE A 52 -2.98 -3.65 -28.12
N ASN A 53 -4.12 -4.08 -28.69
CA ASN A 53 -4.22 -4.51 -30.08
C ASN A 53 -3.80 -3.39 -31.07
N LEU A 54 -4.23 -2.16 -30.80
CA LEU A 54 -3.88 -0.99 -31.61
C LEU A 54 -2.42 -0.54 -31.44
N ASN A 55 -1.78 -0.86 -30.32
CA ASN A 55 -0.42 -0.43 -29.97
C ASN A 55 0.56 -1.63 -29.84
N SER A 56 0.27 -2.77 -30.45
CA SER A 56 1.04 -4.01 -30.31
C SER A 56 2.54 -3.87 -30.66
N GLN A 57 2.91 -2.91 -31.51
CA GLN A 57 4.30 -2.61 -31.88
C GLN A 57 5.01 -1.66 -30.90
N GLN A 58 4.31 -1.08 -29.92
CA GLN A 58 4.81 -0.06 -29.00
C GLN A 58 4.37 -0.29 -27.56
N ILE A 59 4.64 -1.52 -27.06
CA ILE A 59 4.32 -1.87 -25.68
C ILE A 59 5.16 -1.02 -24.71
N ALA A 60 4.50 -0.45 -23.70
CA ALA A 60 5.19 0.31 -22.68
C ALA A 60 6.10 -0.57 -21.82
N GLU A 61 7.22 0.00 -21.37
CA GLU A 61 8.12 -0.67 -20.43
C GLU A 61 7.54 -0.74 -19.01
N TYR A 62 6.74 0.26 -18.64
CA TYR A 62 6.14 0.42 -17.33
C TYR A 62 4.62 0.53 -17.42
N ALA A 63 3.92 -0.05 -16.44
CA ALA A 63 2.49 0.18 -16.26
C ALA A 63 2.13 0.41 -14.78
N ILE A 64 1.14 1.27 -14.54
CA ILE A 64 0.53 1.50 -13.23
C ILE A 64 -0.92 1.06 -13.34
N VAL A 65 -1.34 0.12 -12.48
CA VAL A 65 -2.70 -0.42 -12.45
C VAL A 65 -3.45 0.19 -11.28
N ALA A 66 -4.35 1.12 -11.57
CA ALA A 66 -5.12 1.93 -10.62
C ALA A 66 -6.63 1.75 -10.84
N VAL A 67 -7.07 0.51 -10.94
CA VAL A 67 -8.47 0.09 -11.10
C VAL A 67 -9.04 -0.43 -9.77
N ASP A 68 -10.35 -0.73 -9.75
CA ASP A 68 -11.00 -1.31 -8.58
C ASP A 68 -10.34 -2.64 -8.16
N GLU A 69 -10.36 -2.96 -6.87
CA GLU A 69 -9.66 -4.10 -6.28
C GLU A 69 -10.01 -5.44 -6.95
N SER A 70 -11.27 -5.61 -7.34
CA SER A 70 -11.76 -6.79 -8.05
C SER A 70 -11.14 -6.99 -9.44
N GLN A 71 -10.65 -5.90 -10.08
CA GLN A 71 -10.10 -5.90 -11.44
C GLN A 71 -8.56 -5.96 -11.50
N LEU A 72 -7.88 -5.69 -10.37
CA LEU A 72 -6.41 -5.57 -10.32
C LEU A 72 -5.70 -6.79 -10.93
N PHE A 73 -6.14 -8.01 -10.56
CA PHE A 73 -5.54 -9.25 -11.05
C PHE A 73 -5.72 -9.42 -12.57
N ALA A 74 -6.94 -9.26 -13.07
CA ALA A 74 -7.25 -9.48 -14.50
C ALA A 74 -6.49 -8.50 -15.39
N VAL A 75 -6.50 -7.22 -15.04
CA VAL A 75 -5.77 -6.16 -15.75
C VAL A 75 -4.25 -6.40 -15.72
N THR A 76 -3.72 -6.83 -14.57
CA THR A 76 -2.30 -7.16 -14.45
C THR A 76 -1.90 -8.32 -15.35
N MET A 77 -2.73 -9.38 -15.42
CA MET A 77 -2.49 -10.53 -16.29
C MET A 77 -2.48 -10.12 -17.77
N GLU A 78 -3.41 -9.28 -18.20
CA GLU A 78 -3.48 -8.78 -19.56
C GLU A 78 -2.23 -7.97 -19.96
N LEU A 79 -1.73 -7.10 -19.04
CA LEU A 79 -0.49 -6.37 -19.24
C LEU A 79 0.73 -7.30 -19.35
N ILE A 80 0.80 -8.35 -18.53
CA ILE A 80 1.87 -9.35 -18.57
C ILE A 80 1.86 -10.08 -19.93
N GLU A 81 0.70 -10.48 -20.41
CA GLU A 81 0.53 -11.17 -21.67
C GLU A 81 0.89 -10.26 -22.86
N SER A 82 0.60 -8.97 -22.78
CA SER A 82 1.00 -8.00 -23.79
C SER A 82 2.50 -7.74 -23.87
N GLY A 83 3.27 -8.09 -22.82
CA GLY A 83 4.72 -7.93 -22.81
C GLY A 83 5.25 -6.81 -21.90
N VAL A 84 4.41 -6.14 -21.12
CA VAL A 84 4.86 -5.17 -20.11
C VAL A 84 5.70 -5.88 -19.05
N ARG A 85 6.84 -5.28 -18.65
CA ARG A 85 7.83 -5.91 -17.78
C ARG A 85 7.94 -5.34 -16.37
N ASN A 86 7.50 -4.10 -16.16
CA ASN A 86 7.51 -3.44 -14.86
C ASN A 86 6.09 -2.96 -14.57
N ILE A 87 5.45 -3.52 -13.54
CA ILE A 87 4.06 -3.20 -13.23
C ILE A 87 3.93 -2.84 -11.74
N LEU A 88 3.41 -1.65 -11.47
CA LEU A 88 2.99 -1.20 -10.15
C LEU A 88 1.48 -1.39 -10.04
N ILE A 89 1.05 -2.24 -9.14
CA ILE A 89 -0.34 -2.64 -8.97
C ILE A 89 -0.86 -2.00 -7.69
N GLU A 90 -2.02 -1.32 -7.74
CA GLU A 90 -2.65 -0.85 -6.50
C GLU A 90 -2.86 -1.99 -5.51
N LYS A 91 -2.77 -1.63 -4.21
CA LYS A 91 -2.97 -2.61 -3.14
C LYS A 91 -4.44 -3.10 -3.15
N PRO A 92 -4.72 -4.33 -2.78
CA PRO A 92 -3.78 -5.37 -2.33
C PRO A 92 -3.26 -6.25 -3.46
N ALA A 93 -3.35 -5.85 -4.73
CA ALA A 93 -3.09 -6.59 -5.97
C ALA A 93 -4.13 -7.68 -6.27
N SER A 94 -4.73 -8.27 -5.28
CA SER A 94 -5.92 -9.14 -5.33
C SER A 94 -6.48 -9.36 -3.93
N LEU A 95 -7.77 -9.68 -3.84
CA LEU A 95 -8.43 -10.09 -2.59
C LEU A 95 -8.22 -11.59 -2.26
N HIS A 96 -7.61 -12.36 -3.17
CA HIS A 96 -7.45 -13.81 -3.06
C HIS A 96 -6.00 -14.25 -3.07
N VAL A 97 -5.63 -15.11 -2.14
CA VAL A 97 -4.27 -15.62 -2.00
C VAL A 97 -3.80 -16.45 -3.20
N ASP A 98 -4.68 -17.22 -3.82
CA ASP A 98 -4.39 -18.02 -5.02
C ASP A 98 -4.01 -17.15 -6.22
N LYS A 99 -4.69 -16.01 -6.40
CA LYS A 99 -4.37 -15.02 -7.44
C LYS A 99 -3.01 -14.38 -7.20
N ILE A 100 -2.68 -14.04 -5.94
CA ILE A 100 -1.35 -13.52 -5.58
C ILE A 100 -0.27 -14.58 -5.84
N LYS A 101 -0.49 -15.86 -5.47
CA LYS A 101 0.42 -16.97 -5.78
C LYS A 101 0.67 -17.08 -7.29
N LYS A 102 -0.38 -16.97 -8.10
CA LYS A 102 -0.27 -17.00 -9.57
C LYS A 102 0.57 -15.83 -10.10
N LEU A 103 0.40 -14.62 -9.57
CA LEU A 103 1.22 -13.45 -9.94
C LEU A 103 2.69 -13.67 -9.58
N VAL A 104 3.00 -14.26 -8.42
CA VAL A 104 4.39 -14.62 -8.03
C VAL A 104 4.98 -15.61 -9.03
N GLN A 105 4.30 -16.73 -9.30
CA GLN A 105 4.79 -17.76 -10.25
C GLN A 105 5.08 -17.19 -11.65
N ILE A 106 4.18 -16.33 -12.15
CA ILE A 106 4.35 -15.70 -13.47
C ILE A 106 5.50 -14.69 -13.43
N SER A 107 5.59 -13.88 -12.37
CA SER A 107 6.67 -12.92 -12.18
C SER A 107 8.05 -13.60 -12.25
N GLU A 108 8.20 -14.70 -11.53
CA GLU A 108 9.45 -15.49 -11.52
C GLU A 108 9.72 -16.17 -12.86
N SER A 109 8.74 -16.88 -13.43
CA SER A 109 8.91 -17.64 -14.68
C SER A 109 9.19 -16.78 -15.91
N LYS A 110 8.63 -15.56 -15.96
CA LYS A 110 8.79 -14.63 -17.09
C LYS A 110 9.78 -13.48 -16.80
N ASN A 111 10.42 -13.47 -15.64
CA ASN A 111 11.31 -12.39 -15.16
C ASN A 111 10.65 -11.01 -15.27
N ILE A 112 9.43 -10.88 -14.73
CA ILE A 112 8.64 -9.66 -14.70
C ILE A 112 8.71 -9.05 -13.32
N LYS A 113 8.89 -7.75 -13.22
CA LYS A 113 8.90 -7.02 -11.95
C LYS A 113 7.48 -6.54 -11.61
N LEU A 114 6.88 -7.18 -10.62
CA LEU A 114 5.57 -6.82 -10.09
C LEU A 114 5.71 -6.24 -8.69
N PHE A 115 5.15 -5.06 -8.48
CA PHE A 115 5.15 -4.36 -7.20
C PHE A 115 3.74 -3.99 -6.77
N VAL A 116 3.51 -3.94 -5.46
CA VAL A 116 2.24 -3.53 -4.86
C VAL A 116 2.37 -2.14 -4.23
N ALA A 117 1.42 -1.27 -4.52
CA ALA A 117 1.49 0.15 -4.26
C ALA A 117 1.16 0.53 -2.79
N TYR A 118 1.97 0.08 -1.84
CA TYR A 118 1.90 0.53 -0.45
C TYR A 118 2.59 1.89 -0.29
N ASN A 119 1.90 2.98 -0.66
CA ASN A 119 2.45 4.34 -0.66
C ASN A 119 2.88 4.84 0.74
N ARG A 120 2.32 4.29 1.86
CA ARG A 120 2.72 4.68 3.22
C ARG A 120 4.18 4.40 3.53
N ARG A 121 4.82 3.42 2.88
CA ARG A 121 6.27 3.19 2.97
C ARG A 121 7.10 4.41 2.57
N PHE A 122 6.51 5.29 1.74
CA PHE A 122 7.16 6.46 1.14
C PHE A 122 6.77 7.79 1.79
N TYR A 123 5.94 7.79 2.84
CA TYR A 123 5.67 8.98 3.65
C TYR A 123 6.95 9.52 4.25
N GLN A 124 7.15 10.84 4.25
CA GLN A 124 8.36 11.43 4.83
C GLN A 124 8.49 11.11 6.32
N SER A 125 7.37 11.00 7.03
CA SER A 125 7.29 10.54 8.42
C SER A 125 7.82 9.11 8.58
N VAL A 126 7.41 8.18 7.73
CA VAL A 126 7.81 6.76 7.76
C VAL A 126 9.28 6.60 7.35
N LYS A 127 9.74 7.32 6.32
CA LYS A 127 11.16 7.32 5.91
C LYS A 127 12.07 7.81 7.05
N THR A 128 11.68 8.92 7.70
CA THR A 128 12.41 9.48 8.85
C THR A 128 12.38 8.50 10.04
N CYS A 129 11.23 7.91 10.33
CA CYS A 129 11.10 6.88 11.38
C CYS A 129 12.03 5.69 11.11
N LYS A 130 12.06 5.16 9.88
CA LYS A 130 12.94 4.06 9.46
C LYS A 130 14.42 4.41 9.68
N GLN A 131 14.83 5.62 9.31
CA GLN A 131 16.20 6.09 9.51
C GLN A 131 16.57 6.16 11.00
N ILE A 132 15.67 6.66 11.86
CA ILE A 132 15.91 6.72 13.31
C ILE A 132 16.01 5.30 13.88
N ILE A 133 15.13 4.37 13.49
CA ILE A 133 15.17 2.97 13.91
C ILE A 133 16.51 2.31 13.49
N SER A 134 16.94 2.51 12.26
CA SER A 134 18.17 1.90 11.74
C SER A 134 19.45 2.37 12.46
N ASN A 135 19.42 3.58 13.02
CA ASN A 135 20.52 4.17 13.78
C ASN A 135 20.43 3.87 15.28
N SER A 136 19.36 3.25 15.76
CA SER A 136 19.17 2.92 17.17
C SER A 136 19.93 1.64 17.53
N LYS A 137 20.55 1.64 18.71
CA LYS A 137 21.18 0.46 19.28
C LYS A 137 20.43 0.04 20.54
N GLY A 138 20.07 -1.23 20.65
CA GLY A 138 19.39 -1.79 21.80
C GLY A 138 18.00 -2.34 21.49
N PRO A 139 17.25 -2.74 22.53
CA PRO A 139 15.94 -3.37 22.34
C PRO A 139 14.91 -2.39 21.76
N ILE A 140 14.08 -2.91 20.88
CA ILE A 140 13.01 -2.18 20.19
C ILE A 140 11.74 -3.00 20.36
N ASN A 141 10.59 -2.35 20.54
CA ASN A 141 9.28 -2.96 20.33
C ASN A 141 8.35 -2.01 19.59
N VAL A 142 7.31 -2.56 18.98
CA VAL A 142 6.35 -1.78 18.20
C VAL A 142 4.93 -2.14 18.62
N ASN A 143 4.11 -1.12 18.84
CA ASN A 143 2.67 -1.24 18.97
C ASN A 143 1.98 -0.50 17.83
N PHE A 144 0.90 -1.06 17.27
CA PHE A 144 0.15 -0.38 16.22
C PHE A 144 -1.36 -0.60 16.33
N THR A 145 -2.11 0.34 15.80
CA THR A 145 -3.57 0.28 15.76
C THR A 145 -4.08 0.62 14.36
N PHE A 146 -5.11 -0.11 13.92
CA PHE A 146 -5.75 0.09 12.62
C PHE A 146 -7.28 0.21 12.74
N THR A 147 -7.74 0.90 13.78
CA THR A 147 -9.17 1.20 13.96
C THR A 147 -9.70 2.00 12.77
N GLU A 148 -10.81 1.55 12.20
CA GLU A 148 -11.49 2.23 11.10
C GLU A 148 -12.66 3.07 11.60
N TRP A 149 -12.92 4.16 10.91
CA TRP A 149 -14.11 4.96 11.11
C TRP A 149 -15.25 4.38 10.26
N SER A 150 -15.94 3.37 10.77
CA SER A 150 -17.00 2.68 10.05
C SER A 150 -18.08 3.63 9.51
N HIS A 151 -18.39 4.71 10.25
CA HIS A 151 -19.34 5.73 9.85
C HIS A 151 -18.87 6.63 8.68
N ALA A 152 -17.58 6.62 8.35
CA ALA A 152 -16.99 7.42 7.28
C ALA A 152 -16.63 6.60 6.04
N ILE A 153 -16.93 5.30 6.03
CA ILE A 153 -16.71 4.44 4.87
C ILE A 153 -17.73 4.79 3.78
N PRO A 154 -17.29 5.16 2.56
CA PRO A 154 -18.20 5.38 1.44
C PRO A 154 -18.64 4.03 0.86
N PHE A 155 -19.63 3.40 1.48
CA PHE A 155 -20.09 2.04 1.13
C PHE A 155 -20.40 1.86 -0.35
N ASP A 156 -20.93 2.88 -1.01
CA ASP A 156 -21.27 2.86 -2.45
C ASP A 156 -20.03 2.72 -3.38
N TRP A 157 -18.82 2.89 -2.84
CA TRP A 157 -17.57 2.73 -3.60
C TRP A 157 -17.09 1.29 -3.66
N TYR A 158 -17.64 0.42 -2.81
CA TYR A 158 -17.18 -0.94 -2.64
C TYR A 158 -18.28 -1.95 -2.96
N ASN A 159 -17.93 -3.02 -3.63
CA ASN A 159 -18.83 -4.17 -3.73
C ASN A 159 -18.83 -4.99 -2.43
N LYS A 160 -19.74 -5.95 -2.33
CA LYS A 160 -19.90 -6.80 -1.13
C LYS A 160 -18.60 -7.51 -0.74
N GLU A 161 -17.89 -8.10 -1.70
CA GLU A 161 -16.65 -8.82 -1.44
C GLU A 161 -15.54 -7.91 -0.92
N GLU A 162 -15.42 -6.71 -1.47
CA GLU A 162 -14.45 -5.70 -1.03
C GLU A 162 -14.74 -5.24 0.40
N LEU A 163 -16.02 -5.09 0.78
CA LEU A 163 -16.43 -4.77 2.14
C LEU A 163 -16.13 -5.93 3.10
N GLU A 164 -16.48 -7.15 2.75
CA GLU A 164 -16.19 -8.35 3.56
C GLU A 164 -14.67 -8.58 3.73
N ARG A 165 -13.84 -8.02 2.83
CA ARG A 165 -12.38 -8.06 2.87
C ARG A 165 -11.73 -6.68 3.05
N PHE A 166 -12.45 -5.76 3.68
CA PHE A 166 -12.05 -4.36 3.82
C PHE A 166 -10.69 -4.16 4.51
N PHE A 167 -10.31 -5.08 5.40
CA PHE A 167 -8.97 -5.07 5.96
C PHE A 167 -7.89 -5.07 4.87
N LEU A 168 -8.04 -5.86 3.82
CA LEU A 168 -7.10 -5.89 2.69
C LEU A 168 -7.21 -4.60 1.85
N CYS A 169 -8.44 -4.14 1.64
CA CYS A 169 -8.71 -2.94 0.83
C CYS A 169 -8.20 -1.65 1.49
N ASN A 170 -8.12 -1.58 2.83
CA ASN A 170 -7.75 -0.35 3.53
C ASN A 170 -6.75 -0.57 4.67
N SER A 171 -7.10 -1.30 5.71
CA SER A 171 -6.34 -1.39 6.97
C SER A 171 -4.95 -2.03 6.81
N SER A 172 -4.74 -2.85 5.78
CA SER A 172 -3.46 -3.52 5.49
C SER A 172 -2.27 -2.57 5.34
N HIS A 173 -2.53 -1.29 5.06
CA HIS A 173 -1.49 -0.27 5.04
C HIS A 173 -0.71 -0.16 6.35
N VAL A 174 -1.38 -0.34 7.51
CA VAL A 174 -0.73 -0.18 8.80
C VAL A 174 0.22 -1.33 9.11
N PRO A 175 -0.21 -2.62 9.10
CA PRO A 175 0.72 -3.73 9.28
C PRO A 175 1.80 -3.79 8.19
N ASP A 176 1.51 -3.44 6.92
CA ASP A 176 2.54 -3.33 5.90
C ASP A 176 3.63 -2.31 6.28
N THR A 177 3.23 -1.15 6.78
CA THR A 177 4.18 -0.12 7.24
C THR A 177 5.03 -0.63 8.41
N VAL A 178 4.43 -1.34 9.36
CA VAL A 178 5.18 -1.95 10.48
C VAL A 178 6.16 -3.01 9.98
N PHE A 179 5.72 -3.92 9.10
CA PHE A 179 6.58 -4.96 8.56
C PHE A 179 7.72 -4.38 7.72
N TYR A 180 7.47 -3.28 7.01
CA TYR A 180 8.50 -2.53 6.31
C TYR A 180 9.54 -1.89 7.25
N LEU A 181 9.11 -1.36 8.39
CA LEU A 181 9.99 -0.72 9.38
C LEU A 181 10.85 -1.74 10.14
N VAL A 182 10.25 -2.82 10.63
CA VAL A 182 10.89 -3.73 11.60
C VAL A 182 10.96 -5.19 11.16
N GLY A 183 10.56 -5.51 9.93
CA GLY A 183 10.52 -6.87 9.38
C GLY A 183 9.17 -7.54 9.56
N PRO A 184 8.82 -8.50 8.67
CA PRO A 184 7.59 -9.27 8.78
C PRO A 184 7.58 -10.16 10.02
N PRO A 185 6.41 -10.60 10.51
CA PRO A 185 6.32 -11.54 11.61
C PRO A 185 7.02 -12.88 11.28
N LYS A 186 7.74 -13.40 12.26
CA LYS A 186 8.18 -14.80 12.32
C LYS A 186 7.10 -15.64 13.02
N GLU A 187 6.47 -15.05 14.03
CA GLU A 187 5.40 -15.63 14.82
C GLU A 187 4.41 -14.55 15.21
N LEU A 188 3.12 -14.83 15.11
CA LEU A 188 2.05 -13.90 15.47
C LEU A 188 0.82 -14.68 15.98
N HIS A 189 0.39 -14.35 17.19
CA HIS A 189 -0.85 -14.83 17.79
C HIS A 189 -1.93 -13.77 17.59
N CYS A 190 -3.05 -14.15 17.01
CA CYS A 190 -4.14 -13.25 16.63
C CYS A 190 -5.42 -13.66 17.35
N TYR A 191 -6.12 -12.69 17.89
CA TYR A 191 -7.41 -12.83 18.55
C TYR A 191 -8.39 -11.87 17.93
N THR A 192 -9.58 -12.36 17.63
CA THR A 192 -10.64 -11.56 17.02
C THR A 192 -11.96 -11.81 17.73
N SER A 193 -12.84 -10.83 17.69
CA SER A 193 -14.21 -10.96 18.18
C SER A 193 -15.15 -10.01 17.47
N GLY A 194 -16.45 -10.21 17.69
CA GLY A 194 -17.50 -9.41 17.08
C GLY A 194 -17.56 -9.58 15.57
N GLY A 195 -18.31 -8.69 14.94
CA GLY A 195 -18.48 -8.58 13.49
C GLY A 195 -19.30 -7.34 13.19
N LEU A 196 -19.30 -6.93 11.93
CA LEU A 196 -20.15 -5.85 11.39
C LEU A 196 -20.97 -6.45 10.26
N GLU A 197 -22.13 -5.89 9.97
CA GLU A 197 -22.98 -6.36 8.87
C GLU A 197 -22.20 -6.43 7.55
N TRP A 198 -21.40 -5.41 7.28
CA TRP A 198 -20.58 -5.31 6.08
C TRP A 198 -19.19 -5.99 6.18
N HIS A 199 -18.75 -6.37 7.39
CA HIS A 199 -17.49 -7.09 7.64
C HIS A 199 -17.74 -8.16 8.73
N PRO A 200 -18.35 -9.28 8.38
CA PRO A 200 -18.81 -10.28 9.36
C PRO A 200 -17.66 -11.06 10.02
N ALA A 201 -16.48 -11.09 9.41
CA ALA A 201 -15.33 -11.87 9.92
C ALA A 201 -14.89 -11.41 11.31
N SER A 202 -14.85 -10.10 11.57
CA SER A 202 -14.45 -9.52 12.86
C SER A 202 -14.69 -8.02 12.90
N SER A 203 -14.83 -7.45 14.11
CA SER A 203 -14.81 -6.00 14.34
C SER A 203 -13.79 -5.58 15.40
N VAL A 204 -13.33 -6.54 16.21
CA VAL A 204 -12.29 -6.33 17.23
C VAL A 204 -11.10 -7.23 16.92
N PHE A 205 -9.91 -6.66 16.94
CA PHE A 205 -8.66 -7.32 16.55
C PHE A 205 -7.60 -7.05 17.61
N ASN A 206 -6.95 -8.10 18.09
CA ASN A 206 -5.82 -8.01 19.01
C ASN A 206 -4.79 -9.08 18.66
N GLY A 207 -3.53 -8.79 18.90
CA GLY A 207 -2.50 -9.78 18.71
C GLY A 207 -1.13 -9.29 19.12
N SER A 208 -0.22 -10.26 19.24
CA SER A 208 1.19 -10.00 19.52
C SER A 208 2.07 -11.09 18.94
N GLY A 209 3.33 -10.76 18.72
CA GLY A 209 4.27 -11.69 18.16
C GLY A 209 5.68 -11.14 18.08
N ILE A 210 6.50 -11.79 17.28
CA ILE A 210 7.90 -11.41 17.07
C ILE A 210 8.21 -11.39 15.58
N THR A 211 8.98 -10.41 15.13
CA THR A 211 9.39 -10.28 13.73
C THR A 211 10.59 -11.17 13.41
N THR A 212 10.90 -11.33 12.11
CA THR A 212 12.11 -12.00 11.63
C THR A 212 13.41 -11.37 12.11
N LYS A 213 13.35 -10.10 12.59
CA LYS A 213 14.48 -9.40 13.23
C LYS A 213 14.46 -9.52 14.76
N ASN A 214 13.65 -10.43 15.32
CA ASN A 214 13.45 -10.63 16.76
C ASN A 214 12.94 -9.38 17.50
N ILE A 215 12.15 -8.53 16.84
CA ILE A 215 11.52 -7.35 17.43
C ILE A 215 10.10 -7.72 17.85
N PRO A 216 9.72 -7.57 19.15
CA PRO A 216 8.35 -7.76 19.60
C PRO A 216 7.40 -6.75 18.94
N ILE A 217 6.25 -7.24 18.52
CA ILE A 217 5.17 -6.41 17.96
C ILE A 217 3.85 -6.76 18.63
N SER A 218 2.98 -5.76 18.79
CA SER A 218 1.61 -5.94 19.25
C SER A 218 0.66 -5.01 18.50
N TYR A 219 -0.60 -5.39 18.42
CA TYR A 219 -1.62 -4.57 17.78
C TYR A 219 -2.98 -4.68 18.45
N ASN A 220 -3.78 -3.64 18.27
CA ASN A 220 -5.19 -3.66 18.58
C ASN A 220 -5.98 -2.84 17.53
N ALA A 221 -7.25 -3.15 17.38
CA ALA A 221 -8.22 -2.32 16.68
C ALA A 221 -9.63 -2.67 17.14
N ASN A 222 -10.51 -1.68 17.15
CA ASN A 222 -11.94 -1.89 17.35
C ASN A 222 -12.70 -0.95 16.40
N TRP A 223 -13.29 -1.53 15.36
CA TRP A 223 -13.98 -0.78 14.31
C TRP A 223 -15.35 -0.24 14.74
N ASN A 224 -15.79 -0.58 15.97
CA ASN A 224 -16.97 -0.02 16.64
C ASN A 224 -16.62 1.04 17.69
N SER A 225 -15.36 1.45 17.78
CA SER A 225 -14.89 2.38 18.83
C SER A 225 -14.24 3.62 18.22
N ALA A 226 -14.01 4.61 19.09
CA ALA A 226 -13.16 5.73 18.75
C ALA A 226 -11.71 5.27 18.52
N GLY A 227 -11.00 6.00 17.68
CA GLY A 227 -9.60 5.72 17.35
C GLY A 227 -9.31 5.90 15.88
N ARG A 228 -8.09 5.71 15.50
CA ARG A 228 -7.61 5.76 14.13
C ARG A 228 -6.27 5.01 14.03
N TRP A 229 -5.70 4.96 12.85
CA TRP A 229 -4.40 4.38 12.57
C TRP A 229 -3.28 5.04 13.34
N GLY A 230 -2.38 4.24 13.87
CA GLY A 230 -1.19 4.74 14.55
C GLY A 230 -0.15 3.64 14.71
N ILE A 231 1.11 4.06 14.76
CA ILE A 231 2.26 3.20 15.03
C ILE A 231 3.11 3.87 16.09
N GLU A 232 3.47 3.14 17.13
CA GLU A 232 4.39 3.57 18.17
C GLU A 232 5.59 2.63 18.19
N VAL A 233 6.80 3.21 18.18
CA VAL A 233 8.06 2.45 18.23
C VAL A 233 8.82 2.88 19.47
N ASP A 234 8.99 1.97 20.41
CA ASP A 234 9.79 2.19 21.60
C ASP A 234 11.27 1.88 21.30
N LEU A 235 12.11 2.88 21.51
CA LEU A 235 13.55 2.81 21.42
C LEU A 235 14.14 3.07 22.83
N PRO A 236 15.42 2.71 23.10
CA PRO A 236 15.99 2.84 24.45
C PRO A 236 15.83 4.23 25.08
N GLU A 237 15.95 5.31 24.30
CA GLU A 237 15.97 6.68 24.83
C GLU A 237 14.77 7.53 24.36
N LYS A 238 13.88 6.97 23.54
CA LYS A 238 12.72 7.69 23.02
C LYS A 238 11.65 6.75 22.46
N LYS A 239 10.44 7.25 22.44
CA LYS A 239 9.32 6.67 21.70
C LYS A 239 9.07 7.50 20.44
N LEU A 240 8.92 6.86 19.30
CA LEU A 240 8.45 7.46 18.04
C LEU A 240 6.96 7.20 17.89
N ILE A 241 6.20 8.21 17.50
CA ILE A 241 4.74 8.14 17.37
C ILE A 241 4.35 8.64 15.98
N LEU A 242 3.74 7.76 15.20
CA LEU A 242 3.13 8.06 13.90
C LEU A 242 1.60 8.07 14.08
N ARG A 243 1.03 9.22 14.42
CA ARG A 243 -0.41 9.40 14.63
C ARG A 243 -0.84 10.86 14.39
N PRO A 244 -1.46 11.18 13.23
CA PRO A 244 -1.68 10.28 12.08
C PRO A 244 -0.36 9.83 11.46
N LEU A 245 -0.41 8.86 10.51
CA LEU A 245 0.82 8.30 9.92
C LEU A 245 1.65 9.32 9.14
N GLU A 246 1.04 10.41 8.69
CA GLU A 246 1.67 11.54 7.99
C GLU A 246 2.57 12.38 8.91
N LYS A 247 2.43 12.25 10.24
CA LYS A 247 3.23 12.97 11.24
C LYS A 247 4.17 12.02 11.95
N LEU A 248 5.32 12.53 12.35
CA LEU A 248 6.23 11.84 13.25
C LEU A 248 6.46 12.71 14.49
N GLN A 249 6.17 12.13 15.62
CA GLN A 249 6.36 12.74 16.94
C GLN A 249 7.35 11.93 17.76
N VAL A 250 7.98 12.55 18.71
CA VAL A 250 8.92 11.93 19.65
C VAL A 250 8.58 12.28 21.08
N GLN A 251 8.64 11.27 21.95
CA GLN A 251 8.67 11.41 23.40
C GLN A 251 10.02 10.92 23.89
N THR A 252 10.78 11.79 24.56
CA THR A 252 12.10 11.44 25.10
C THR A 252 11.95 10.77 26.47
N LYS A 253 12.79 9.80 26.77
CA LYS A 253 12.85 9.13 28.08
C LYS A 253 12.97 10.14 29.21
N GLY A 254 12.13 9.99 30.22
CA GLY A 254 12.05 10.91 31.37
C GLY A 254 11.22 12.18 31.13
N SER A 255 10.62 12.36 29.95
CA SER A 255 9.69 13.46 29.64
C SER A 255 8.29 12.95 29.36
N PHE A 256 7.28 13.73 29.73
CA PHE A 256 5.89 13.53 29.31
C PHE A 256 5.56 14.26 27.99
N ASP A 257 6.44 15.15 27.51
CA ASP A 257 6.20 15.96 26.35
C ASP A 257 6.30 15.12 25.07
N ILE A 258 5.34 15.31 24.18
CA ILE A 258 5.32 14.75 22.81
C ILE A 258 5.55 15.89 21.84
N ILE A 259 6.63 15.83 21.09
CA ILE A 259 7.09 16.92 20.21
C ILE A 259 7.08 16.47 18.76
N ASP A 260 6.54 17.30 17.85
CA ASP A 260 6.57 17.04 16.42
C ASP A 260 8.02 17.10 15.87
N ILE A 261 8.41 16.08 15.12
CA ILE A 261 9.68 16.10 14.39
C ILE A 261 9.47 16.85 13.07
N LYS A 262 10.30 17.85 12.81
CA LYS A 262 10.31 18.54 11.52
C LYS A 262 10.82 17.57 10.43
N LEU A 263 9.95 17.24 9.49
CA LEU A 263 10.26 16.34 8.37
C LEU A 263 10.98 17.09 7.26
N GLN A 264 11.99 16.45 6.67
CA GLN A 264 12.59 16.93 5.42
C GLN A 264 11.63 16.64 4.27
N HIS A 265 11.55 17.57 3.30
CA HIS A 265 10.71 17.42 2.11
C HIS A 265 9.20 17.20 2.37
N GLN A 266 8.70 17.64 3.52
CA GLN A 266 7.26 17.53 3.85
C GLN A 266 6.34 18.15 2.79
N GLN A 267 6.83 19.14 2.05
CA GLN A 267 6.09 19.81 0.97
C GLN A 267 5.62 18.81 -0.10
N ILE A 268 6.41 17.78 -0.42
CA ILE A 268 6.04 16.75 -1.39
C ILE A 268 4.77 16.01 -0.96
N ASP A 269 4.66 15.66 0.32
CA ASP A 269 3.46 15.00 0.87
C ASP A 269 2.24 15.94 0.99
N SER A 270 2.45 17.25 0.86
CA SER A 270 1.38 18.27 0.80
C SER A 270 0.95 18.58 -0.63
N ASP A 271 1.89 18.58 -1.57
CA ASP A 271 1.64 18.89 -2.98
C ASP A 271 0.98 17.73 -3.71
N TYR A 272 1.29 16.49 -3.31
CA TYR A 272 0.74 15.25 -3.88
C TYR A 272 0.04 14.44 -2.80
N LYS A 273 -0.69 13.40 -3.21
CA LYS A 273 -1.12 12.38 -2.24
C LYS A 273 0.10 11.84 -1.51
N PRO A 274 0.12 11.87 -0.15
CA PRO A 274 1.30 11.52 0.61
C PRO A 274 1.95 10.20 0.17
N GLY A 275 3.27 10.23 0.01
CA GLY A 275 4.09 9.09 -0.41
C GLY A 275 3.99 8.71 -1.90
N LEU A 276 3.00 9.19 -2.64
CA LEU A 276 2.76 8.74 -4.01
C LEU A 276 3.86 9.22 -4.98
N PHE A 277 4.31 10.47 -4.84
CA PHE A 277 5.39 11.01 -5.67
C PHE A 277 6.68 10.18 -5.52
N GLU A 278 7.11 9.93 -4.29
CA GLU A 278 8.31 9.16 -4.01
C GLU A 278 8.15 7.68 -4.41
N GLN A 279 6.95 7.11 -4.28
CA GLN A 279 6.67 5.74 -4.74
C GLN A 279 6.80 5.60 -6.27
N VAL A 280 6.21 6.50 -7.04
CA VAL A 280 6.33 6.50 -8.51
C VAL A 280 7.76 6.76 -8.94
N LYS A 281 8.45 7.71 -8.29
CA LYS A 281 9.87 7.98 -8.53
C LYS A 281 10.73 6.73 -8.27
N ALA A 282 10.47 6.00 -7.17
CA ALA A 282 11.13 4.73 -6.87
C ALA A 282 10.82 3.67 -7.93
N PHE A 283 9.55 3.54 -8.33
CA PHE A 283 9.14 2.59 -9.37
C PHE A 283 9.86 2.82 -10.70
N LEU A 284 10.01 4.07 -11.08
CA LEU A 284 10.68 4.44 -12.32
C LEU A 284 12.22 4.30 -12.25
N ASN A 285 12.83 4.30 -11.06
CA ASN A 285 14.29 4.35 -10.93
C ASN A 285 14.86 3.25 -10.03
N ASP A 286 14.89 3.43 -8.70
CA ASP A 286 15.40 2.45 -7.74
C ASP A 286 14.26 1.77 -6.98
N GLN A 287 13.97 0.55 -7.38
CA GLN A 287 12.78 -0.22 -6.96
C GLN A 287 12.95 -0.95 -5.61
N LYS A 288 14.06 -0.77 -4.90
CA LYS A 288 14.42 -1.55 -3.68
C LYS A 288 13.44 -1.41 -2.53
N GLU A 289 12.83 -0.24 -2.37
CA GLU A 289 11.90 0.05 -1.26
C GLU A 289 10.44 -0.33 -1.57
N LEU A 290 10.15 -0.71 -2.82
CA LEU A 290 8.82 -1.15 -3.23
C LEU A 290 8.48 -2.52 -2.65
N CYS A 291 7.19 -2.72 -2.37
CA CYS A 291 6.66 -4.04 -2.02
C CYS A 291 6.64 -4.94 -3.24
N THR A 292 7.51 -5.93 -3.33
CA THR A 292 7.44 -6.92 -4.41
C THR A 292 6.21 -7.81 -4.26
N ILE A 293 5.73 -8.40 -5.36
CA ILE A 293 4.60 -9.34 -5.30
C ILE A 293 4.90 -10.57 -4.41
N LYS A 294 6.18 -10.97 -4.30
CA LYS A 294 6.61 -12.02 -3.38
C LYS A 294 6.47 -11.58 -1.92
N GLN A 295 6.93 -10.37 -1.57
CA GLN A 295 6.71 -9.81 -0.23
C GLN A 295 5.22 -9.67 0.09
N GLN A 296 4.41 -9.27 -0.91
CA GLN A 296 2.95 -9.20 -0.74
C GLN A 296 2.39 -10.58 -0.39
N LEU A 297 2.79 -11.65 -1.08
CA LEU A 297 2.34 -13.00 -0.76
C LEU A 297 2.71 -13.40 0.68
N ASP A 298 3.96 -13.15 1.08
CA ASP A 298 4.45 -13.50 2.42
C ASP A 298 3.69 -12.73 3.51
N ASN A 299 3.41 -11.44 3.29
CA ASN A 299 2.64 -10.60 4.20
C ASN A 299 1.15 -10.95 4.19
N PHE A 300 0.60 -11.36 3.04
CA PHE A 300 -0.82 -11.62 2.84
C PHE A 300 -1.34 -12.74 3.75
N LEU A 301 -0.54 -13.75 4.01
CA LEU A 301 -0.88 -14.82 4.95
C LEU A 301 -1.05 -14.29 6.38
N TRP A 302 -0.25 -13.30 6.77
CA TRP A 302 -0.40 -12.62 8.06
C TRP A 302 -1.64 -11.73 8.07
N TYR A 303 -1.94 -11.03 6.98
CA TYR A 303 -3.15 -10.21 6.87
C TYR A 303 -4.42 -11.05 7.02
N TYR A 304 -4.47 -12.23 6.39
CA TYR A 304 -5.58 -13.17 6.56
C TYR A 304 -5.74 -13.60 8.01
N LYS A 305 -4.63 -13.92 8.66
CA LYS A 305 -4.64 -14.34 10.08
C LYS A 305 -5.08 -13.19 11.01
N ILE A 306 -4.60 -11.97 10.78
CA ILE A 306 -4.99 -10.77 11.55
C ILE A 306 -6.49 -10.47 11.38
N ALA A 307 -7.00 -10.57 10.16
CA ALA A 307 -8.38 -10.22 9.81
C ALA A 307 -9.38 -11.38 10.05
N ASN A 308 -8.90 -12.58 10.42
CA ASN A 308 -9.71 -13.80 10.56
C ASN A 308 -10.41 -14.21 9.25
N TYR A 309 -9.70 -14.06 8.13
CA TYR A 309 -10.20 -14.53 6.83
C TYR A 309 -9.86 -16.01 6.63
N SER A 310 -10.79 -16.72 6.04
CA SER A 310 -10.66 -18.13 5.64
C SER A 310 -10.22 -18.24 4.17
#